data_0750fd19658c8f027e346b824ad42fd3
#
_entry.id   0750fd19658c8f027e346b824ad42fd3
#
_cell.length_a   1.000
_cell.length_b   1.000
_cell.length_c   1.000
_cell.angle_alpha   90.00
_cell.angle_beta   90.00
_cell.angle_gamma   90.00
#
_symmetry.space_group_name_H-M   'P 1'
#
loop_
_entity.id
_entity.type
_entity.pdbx_description
1 polymer ?
#
loop_
_entity_poly.entity_id
_entity_poly.type
_entity_poly.pdbx_seq_one_letter_code
_entity_poly.pdbx_strand_id
1 'polypeptide(L)'
;MSEVDKDVLFEINDLDVIYDSENPVHAVQHANLQIRRGEIMGLAGESGCGKSTLAYSVNRLLKAPGRISSGEVLFHDASGETIDVRALQGKALRDYRWAKTSMVFQGAMNSLSPVTKIGKQLEDVYITHCPGMSKSERQDRCAELLKIVHVDPNRLAAYPFELSGGMRQRVMIAMALALDPQLIIMDEPTTALDVVVQREIIQQITELRNQRGFSVIFITHDLPMLLEITDRIAVMKNGVIVEQNTSE
;
A
#
# COMPACT_ATOMS: atom_id res chain seq x y z
N MET A 1 -24.91 -7.72 -16.46
CA MET A 1 -23.87 -6.90 -15.83
C MET A 1 -24.53 -6.26 -14.63
N SER A 2 -24.20 -6.72 -13.42
CA SER A 2 -24.67 -6.08 -12.18
C SER A 2 -24.09 -4.66 -12.14
N GLU A 3 -24.92 -3.68 -11.81
CA GLU A 3 -24.47 -2.30 -11.53
C GLU A 3 -23.39 -2.38 -10.44
N VAL A 4 -22.16 -1.99 -10.77
CA VAL A 4 -21.07 -1.93 -9.77
C VAL A 4 -21.47 -0.91 -8.74
N ASP A 5 -21.45 -1.31 -7.46
CA ASP A 5 -21.70 -0.40 -6.35
C ASP A 5 -20.64 0.72 -6.42
N LYS A 6 -21.11 1.97 -6.59
CA LYS A 6 -20.25 3.15 -6.77
C LYS A 6 -19.30 3.40 -5.59
N ASP A 7 -19.60 2.80 -4.45
CA ASP A 7 -18.75 2.89 -3.26
C ASP A 7 -17.57 1.92 -3.28
N VAL A 8 -17.58 0.91 -4.16
CA VAL A 8 -16.48 -0.05 -4.28
C VAL A 8 -15.34 0.58 -5.09
N LEU A 9 -14.16 0.60 -4.52
CA LEU A 9 -12.93 1.06 -5.17
C LEU A 9 -12.16 -0.09 -5.81
N PHE A 10 -12.13 -1.25 -5.14
CA PHE A 10 -11.26 -2.35 -5.52
C PHE A 10 -11.92 -3.70 -5.19
N GLU A 11 -11.79 -4.66 -6.09
CA GLU A 11 -12.33 -6.01 -5.93
C GLU A 11 -11.30 -7.08 -6.28
N ILE A 12 -11.30 -8.11 -5.47
CA ILE A 12 -10.64 -9.37 -5.72
C ILE A 12 -11.73 -10.43 -5.77
N ASN A 13 -11.83 -11.15 -6.88
CA ASN A 13 -12.84 -12.17 -7.09
C ASN A 13 -12.18 -13.52 -7.40
N ASP A 14 -12.41 -14.50 -6.52
CA ASP A 14 -11.96 -15.88 -6.65
C ASP A 14 -10.46 -16.00 -7.01
N LEU A 15 -9.62 -15.21 -6.33
CA LEU A 15 -8.20 -15.08 -6.66
C LEU A 15 -7.40 -16.25 -6.10
N ASP A 16 -6.63 -16.91 -6.98
CA ASP A 16 -5.65 -17.91 -6.62
C ASP A 16 -4.22 -17.45 -6.96
N VAL A 17 -3.30 -17.68 -6.03
CA VAL A 17 -1.87 -17.43 -6.22
C VAL A 17 -1.06 -18.64 -5.87
N ILE A 18 -0.20 -19.05 -6.79
CA ILE A 18 0.64 -20.24 -6.67
C ILE A 18 2.12 -19.80 -6.80
N TYR A 19 2.98 -20.40 -5.97
CA TYR A 19 4.40 -20.41 -6.17
C TYR A 19 4.80 -21.72 -6.85
N ASP A 20 5.19 -21.66 -8.13
CA ASP A 20 5.59 -22.79 -8.94
C ASP A 20 7.01 -23.23 -8.53
N SER A 21 7.10 -24.30 -7.75
CA SER A 21 8.34 -24.95 -7.34
C SER A 21 8.22 -26.46 -7.54
N GLU A 22 9.24 -27.24 -7.21
CA GLU A 22 9.14 -28.71 -7.21
C GLU A 22 7.95 -29.22 -6.37
N ASN A 23 7.61 -28.49 -5.29
CA ASN A 23 6.39 -28.67 -4.52
C ASN A 23 5.59 -27.36 -4.59
N PRO A 24 4.61 -27.25 -5.48
CA PRO A 24 3.81 -26.02 -5.63
C PRO A 24 3.10 -25.64 -4.34
N VAL A 25 3.16 -24.36 -3.98
CA VAL A 25 2.50 -23.83 -2.80
C VAL A 25 1.33 -22.93 -3.24
N HIS A 26 0.11 -23.29 -2.87
CA HIS A 26 -1.06 -22.43 -3.02
C HIS A 26 -1.07 -21.41 -1.88
N ALA A 27 -0.50 -20.25 -2.14
CA ALA A 27 -0.32 -19.21 -1.12
C ALA A 27 -1.58 -18.36 -0.90
N VAL A 28 -2.45 -18.27 -1.91
CA VAL A 28 -3.78 -17.66 -1.84
C VAL A 28 -4.74 -18.57 -2.57
N GLN A 29 -5.91 -18.82 -1.98
CA GLN A 29 -6.91 -19.77 -2.48
C GLN A 29 -8.29 -19.12 -2.41
N HIS A 30 -8.96 -19.01 -3.56
CA HIS A 30 -10.34 -18.53 -3.69
C HIS A 30 -10.60 -17.22 -2.91
N ALA A 31 -9.61 -16.31 -2.89
CA ALA A 31 -9.73 -15.08 -2.13
C ALA A 31 -10.76 -14.13 -2.76
N ASN A 32 -11.69 -13.66 -1.91
CA ASN A 32 -12.68 -12.66 -2.27
C ASN A 32 -12.57 -11.50 -1.29
N LEU A 33 -12.34 -10.28 -1.79
CA LEU A 33 -12.18 -9.09 -0.97
C LEU A 33 -12.66 -7.86 -1.74
N GLN A 34 -13.44 -7.02 -1.08
CA GLN A 34 -13.86 -5.72 -1.62
C GLN A 34 -13.39 -4.61 -0.71
N ILE A 35 -12.83 -3.55 -1.29
CA ILE A 35 -12.42 -2.34 -0.59
C ILE A 35 -13.31 -1.19 -1.06
N ARG A 36 -13.91 -0.49 -0.09
CA ARG A 36 -14.73 0.70 -0.36
C ARG A 36 -13.86 1.95 -0.44
N ARG A 37 -14.40 2.99 -1.07
CA ARG A 37 -13.72 4.29 -1.14
C ARG A 37 -13.59 4.90 0.24
N GLY A 38 -12.39 5.37 0.56
CA GLY A 38 -12.05 5.95 1.86
C GLY A 38 -12.06 4.97 3.03
N GLU A 39 -12.14 3.65 2.80
CA GLU A 39 -12.13 2.61 3.82
C GLU A 39 -10.72 2.26 4.27
N ILE A 40 -10.54 1.96 5.55
CA ILE A 40 -9.38 1.21 6.05
C ILE A 40 -9.82 -0.24 6.27
N MET A 41 -9.39 -1.13 5.39
CA MET A 41 -9.57 -2.57 5.50
C MET A 41 -8.38 -3.19 6.21
N GLY A 42 -8.60 -3.79 7.37
CA GLY A 42 -7.62 -4.60 8.07
C GLY A 42 -7.48 -6.00 7.45
N LEU A 43 -6.27 -6.48 7.26
CA LEU A 43 -6.00 -7.86 6.86
C LEU A 43 -5.18 -8.55 7.95
N ALA A 44 -5.85 -9.36 8.77
CA ALA A 44 -5.28 -10.10 9.89
C ALA A 44 -4.96 -11.55 9.52
N GLY A 45 -4.09 -12.17 10.29
CA GLY A 45 -3.78 -13.62 10.18
C GLY A 45 -2.37 -13.93 10.63
N GLU A 46 -2.08 -15.20 10.83
CA GLU A 46 -0.77 -15.70 11.24
C GLU A 46 0.33 -15.39 10.21
N SER A 47 1.59 -15.39 10.67
CA SER A 47 2.73 -15.25 9.74
C SER A 47 2.72 -16.40 8.72
N GLY A 48 2.97 -16.07 7.45
CA GLY A 48 2.99 -17.06 6.36
C GLY A 48 1.63 -17.49 5.83
N CYS A 49 0.49 -16.97 6.34
CA CYS A 49 -0.84 -17.37 5.86
C CYS A 49 -1.23 -16.80 4.48
N GLY A 50 -0.39 -15.97 3.83
CA GLY A 50 -0.65 -15.48 2.47
C GLY A 50 -0.96 -13.98 2.35
N LYS A 51 -1.04 -13.19 3.44
CA LYS A 51 -1.40 -11.76 3.43
C LYS A 51 -0.54 -10.90 2.48
N SER A 52 0.77 -10.96 2.66
CA SER A 52 1.71 -10.23 1.78
C SER A 52 1.65 -10.70 0.34
N THR A 53 1.42 -12.01 0.11
CA THR A 53 1.21 -12.55 -1.24
C THR A 53 -0.04 -11.96 -1.89
N LEU A 54 -1.16 -11.87 -1.16
CA LEU A 54 -2.38 -11.22 -1.62
C LEU A 54 -2.12 -9.74 -1.94
N ALA A 55 -1.45 -9.00 -1.04
CA ALA A 55 -1.08 -7.60 -1.25
C ALA A 55 -0.18 -7.38 -2.49
N TYR A 56 0.80 -8.25 -2.71
CA TYR A 56 1.66 -8.18 -3.89
C TYR A 56 0.91 -8.51 -5.19
N SER A 57 -0.10 -9.37 -5.11
CA SER A 57 -0.97 -9.68 -6.26
C SER A 57 -1.74 -8.46 -6.74
N VAL A 58 -2.30 -7.69 -5.80
CA VAL A 58 -3.04 -6.44 -6.07
C VAL A 58 -2.21 -5.45 -6.87
N ASN A 59 -0.92 -5.32 -6.57
CA ASN A 59 -0.01 -4.40 -7.26
C ASN A 59 0.81 -5.07 -8.38
N ARG A 60 0.52 -6.33 -8.73
CA ARG A 60 1.29 -7.09 -9.71
C ARG A 60 2.80 -7.12 -9.39
N LEU A 61 3.15 -7.24 -8.10
CA LEU A 61 4.52 -7.24 -7.58
C LEU A 61 5.02 -8.64 -7.21
N LEU A 62 4.24 -9.69 -7.50
CA LEU A 62 4.69 -11.07 -7.32
C LEU A 62 5.98 -11.31 -8.11
N LYS A 63 6.97 -11.88 -7.44
CA LYS A 63 8.22 -12.28 -8.06
C LYS A 63 8.15 -13.76 -8.42
N ALA A 64 8.74 -14.15 -9.55
CA ALA A 64 8.90 -15.55 -9.89
C ALA A 64 9.56 -16.33 -8.71
N PRO A 65 9.08 -17.54 -8.39
CA PRO A 65 8.11 -18.35 -9.13
C PRO A 65 6.63 -18.09 -8.81
N GLY A 66 6.30 -16.98 -8.08
CA GLY A 66 4.93 -16.64 -7.73
C GLY A 66 4.15 -16.07 -8.94
N ARG A 67 2.91 -16.56 -9.13
CA ARG A 67 1.99 -16.06 -10.15
C ARG A 67 0.54 -16.13 -9.72
N ILE A 68 -0.29 -15.26 -10.26
CA ILE A 68 -1.74 -15.39 -10.19
C ILE A 68 -2.15 -16.50 -11.16
N SER A 69 -2.79 -17.55 -10.66
CA SER A 69 -3.25 -18.69 -11.46
C SER A 69 -4.66 -18.52 -11.99
N SER A 70 -5.57 -17.94 -11.19
CA SER A 70 -6.96 -17.68 -11.56
C SER A 70 -7.53 -16.47 -10.83
N GLY A 71 -8.80 -16.14 -11.09
CA GLY A 71 -9.53 -15.05 -10.45
C GLY A 71 -9.35 -13.70 -11.13
N GLU A 72 -9.94 -12.67 -10.56
CA GLU A 72 -9.94 -11.31 -11.08
C GLU A 72 -9.42 -10.32 -10.03
N VAL A 73 -8.81 -9.24 -10.52
CA VAL A 73 -8.37 -8.10 -9.70
C VAL A 73 -8.83 -6.84 -10.42
N LEU A 74 -9.88 -6.20 -9.90
CA LEU A 74 -10.56 -5.09 -10.54
C LEU A 74 -10.36 -3.81 -9.73
N PHE A 75 -10.01 -2.73 -10.40
CA PHE A 75 -9.93 -1.39 -9.83
C PHE A 75 -10.99 -0.50 -10.50
N HIS A 76 -11.84 0.11 -9.70
CA HIS A 76 -12.90 1.00 -10.17
C HIS A 76 -12.47 2.46 -9.98
N ASP A 77 -12.14 3.13 -11.09
CA ASP A 77 -11.73 4.52 -11.03
C ASP A 77 -12.88 5.45 -10.62
N ALA A 78 -12.56 6.62 -10.10
CA ALA A 78 -13.52 7.68 -9.82
C ALA A 78 -14.27 8.17 -11.09
N SER A 79 -13.70 7.96 -12.28
CA SER A 79 -14.37 8.23 -13.59
C SER A 79 -15.45 7.21 -13.96
N GLY A 80 -15.59 6.11 -13.20
CA GLY A 80 -16.50 5.00 -13.51
C GLY A 80 -15.88 3.93 -14.44
N GLU A 81 -14.60 4.05 -14.77
CA GLU A 81 -13.87 3.04 -15.53
C GLU A 81 -13.47 1.87 -14.62
N THR A 82 -13.68 0.63 -15.09
CA THR A 82 -13.19 -0.58 -14.42
C THR A 82 -11.92 -1.08 -15.11
N ILE A 83 -10.85 -1.17 -14.37
CA ILE A 83 -9.54 -1.60 -14.83
C ILE A 83 -9.29 -3.03 -14.37
N ASP A 84 -9.12 -3.98 -15.29
CA ASP A 84 -8.57 -5.29 -14.96
C ASP A 84 -7.06 -5.17 -14.75
N VAL A 85 -6.65 -5.24 -13.49
CA VAL A 85 -5.24 -5.10 -13.09
C VAL A 85 -4.36 -6.21 -13.65
N ARG A 86 -4.93 -7.40 -13.87
CA ARG A 86 -4.19 -8.54 -14.43
C ARG A 86 -3.80 -8.32 -15.90
N ALA A 87 -4.62 -7.59 -16.63
CA ALA A 87 -4.40 -7.29 -18.06
C ALA A 87 -3.38 -6.16 -18.28
N LEU A 88 -3.07 -5.35 -17.25
CA LEU A 88 -2.18 -4.20 -17.38
C LEU A 88 -0.76 -4.61 -17.75
N GLN A 89 -0.14 -3.87 -18.69
CA GLN A 89 1.25 -4.08 -19.12
C GLN A 89 1.96 -2.74 -19.39
N GLY A 90 3.28 -2.76 -19.40
CA GLY A 90 4.12 -1.65 -19.83
C GLY A 90 3.80 -0.33 -19.10
N LYS A 91 3.46 0.71 -19.88
CA LYS A 91 3.14 2.03 -19.36
C LYS A 91 1.88 2.03 -18.49
N ALA A 92 0.81 1.35 -18.90
CA ALA A 92 -0.45 1.29 -18.15
C ALA A 92 -0.25 0.69 -16.74
N LEU A 93 0.57 -0.36 -16.62
CA LEU A 93 0.92 -0.94 -15.31
C LEU A 93 1.78 0.01 -14.45
N ARG A 94 2.66 0.80 -15.06
CA ARG A 94 3.44 1.82 -14.32
C ARG A 94 2.55 2.96 -13.83
N ASP A 95 1.60 3.40 -14.67
CA ASP A 95 0.67 4.47 -14.32
C ASP A 95 -0.33 4.02 -13.24
N TYR A 96 -0.75 2.74 -13.26
CA TYR A 96 -1.56 2.14 -12.20
C TYR A 96 -0.80 2.11 -10.86
N ARG A 97 0.43 1.60 -10.90
CA ARG A 97 1.32 1.67 -9.74
C ARG A 97 1.67 3.12 -9.48
N TRP A 98 1.63 3.56 -8.24
CA TRP A 98 1.87 4.92 -7.76
C TRP A 98 0.69 5.89 -7.94
N ALA A 99 0.10 6.01 -9.13
CA ALA A 99 -0.98 6.98 -9.36
C ALA A 99 -2.37 6.46 -8.97
N LYS A 100 -2.61 5.16 -9.04
CA LYS A 100 -3.88 4.55 -8.59
C LYS A 100 -3.70 3.82 -7.27
N THR A 101 -2.65 3.01 -7.18
CA THR A 101 -2.30 2.25 -5.98
C THR A 101 -0.84 2.45 -5.62
N SER A 102 -0.54 2.55 -4.35
CA SER A 102 0.83 2.55 -3.84
C SER A 102 1.00 1.51 -2.72
N MET A 103 2.24 1.23 -2.36
CA MET A 103 2.53 0.22 -1.35
C MET A 103 3.69 0.62 -0.45
N VAL A 104 3.48 0.48 0.86
CA VAL A 104 4.52 0.51 1.89
C VAL A 104 4.82 -0.94 2.27
N PHE A 105 6.00 -1.42 1.94
CA PHE A 105 6.43 -2.81 2.17
C PHE A 105 6.84 -3.04 3.62
N GLN A 106 6.79 -4.28 4.06
CA GLN A 106 7.41 -4.69 5.32
C GLN A 106 8.89 -4.31 5.34
N GLY A 107 9.33 -3.64 6.42
CA GLY A 107 10.70 -3.15 6.54
C GLY A 107 11.06 -2.02 5.56
N ALA A 108 10.07 -1.28 5.05
CA ALA A 108 10.24 -0.22 4.04
C ALA A 108 11.33 0.80 4.38
N MET A 109 11.55 1.11 5.66
CA MET A 109 12.61 2.05 6.08
C MET A 109 14.03 1.59 5.72
N ASN A 110 14.23 0.31 5.41
CA ASN A 110 15.49 -0.23 4.92
C ASN A 110 15.63 -0.15 3.39
N SER A 111 14.55 0.24 2.70
CA SER A 111 14.55 0.40 1.23
C SER A 111 15.11 1.74 0.77
N LEU A 112 15.26 2.71 1.69
CA LEU A 112 15.91 3.97 1.38
C LEU A 112 17.40 3.75 1.08
N SER A 113 17.86 4.28 -0.05
CA SER A 113 19.28 4.23 -0.44
C SER A 113 20.14 5.00 0.57
N PRO A 114 21.04 4.34 1.31
CA PRO A 114 21.81 4.98 2.38
C PRO A 114 22.77 6.09 1.86
N VAL A 115 23.12 6.03 0.60
CA VAL A 115 24.08 6.95 -0.04
C VAL A 115 23.40 8.05 -0.85
N THR A 116 22.07 8.13 -0.82
CA THR A 116 21.29 9.11 -1.57
C THR A 116 20.46 9.95 -0.59
N LYS A 117 20.49 11.26 -0.76
CA LYS A 117 19.70 12.19 0.08
C LYS A 117 18.21 11.93 -0.06
N ILE A 118 17.45 12.16 1.03
CA ILE A 118 16.00 11.98 1.08
C ILE A 118 15.30 12.75 -0.03
N GLY A 119 15.64 14.02 -0.21
CA GLY A 119 15.01 14.85 -1.24
C GLY A 119 15.17 14.29 -2.64
N LYS A 120 16.34 13.72 -2.96
CA LYS A 120 16.56 13.12 -4.27
C LYS A 120 15.72 11.85 -4.47
N GLN A 121 15.57 11.02 -3.45
CA GLN A 121 14.76 9.81 -3.53
C GLN A 121 13.26 10.13 -3.68
N LEU A 122 12.76 11.18 -3.02
CA LEU A 122 11.40 11.68 -3.22
C LEU A 122 11.22 12.30 -4.60
N GLU A 123 12.19 13.09 -5.05
CA GLU A 123 12.18 13.75 -6.37
C GLU A 123 12.14 12.76 -7.53
N ASP A 124 12.81 11.59 -7.38
CA ASP A 124 12.84 10.52 -8.38
C ASP A 124 11.44 9.98 -8.73
N VAL A 125 10.50 10.01 -7.79
CA VAL A 125 9.09 9.64 -8.05
C VAL A 125 8.49 10.61 -9.08
N TYR A 126 8.65 11.91 -8.88
CA TYR A 126 8.12 12.93 -9.79
C TYR A 126 8.85 12.95 -11.14
N ILE A 127 10.17 12.73 -11.15
CA ILE A 127 10.94 12.62 -12.39
C ILE A 127 10.41 11.48 -13.25
N THR A 128 10.07 10.35 -12.61
CA THR A 128 9.63 9.15 -13.31
C THR A 128 8.19 9.26 -13.81
N HIS A 129 7.29 9.83 -12.99
CA HIS A 129 5.86 9.81 -13.25
C HIS A 129 5.29 11.13 -13.75
N CYS A 130 5.98 12.24 -13.53
CA CYS A 130 5.58 13.59 -13.91
C CYS A 130 6.68 14.32 -14.73
N PRO A 131 7.05 13.81 -15.92
CA PRO A 131 8.22 14.30 -16.67
C PRO A 131 8.13 15.78 -17.08
N GLY A 132 6.91 16.36 -17.08
CA GLY A 132 6.69 17.78 -17.37
C GLY A 132 6.89 18.73 -16.18
N MET A 133 7.07 18.20 -14.97
CA MET A 133 7.21 18.98 -13.74
C MET A 133 8.61 19.63 -13.66
N SER A 134 8.70 20.93 -13.42
CA SER A 134 9.97 21.65 -13.27
C SER A 134 10.70 21.21 -11.99
N LYS A 135 12.00 21.47 -11.93
CA LYS A 135 12.81 21.15 -10.74
C LYS A 135 12.30 21.87 -9.48
N SER A 136 11.91 23.13 -9.61
CA SER A 136 11.39 23.92 -8.48
C SER A 136 10.11 23.29 -7.95
N GLU A 137 9.13 23.00 -8.83
CA GLU A 137 7.86 22.36 -8.45
C GLU A 137 8.09 21.02 -7.75
N ARG A 138 9.02 20.19 -8.25
CA ARG A 138 9.35 18.92 -7.57
C ARG A 138 9.89 19.14 -6.16
N GLN A 139 10.77 20.12 -5.98
CA GLN A 139 11.34 20.46 -4.67
C GLN A 139 10.26 20.95 -3.71
N ASP A 140 9.36 21.82 -4.17
CA ASP A 140 8.23 22.30 -3.38
C ASP A 140 7.29 21.16 -2.98
N ARG A 141 6.97 20.26 -3.91
CA ARG A 141 6.17 19.04 -3.61
C ARG A 141 6.86 18.13 -2.61
N CYS A 142 8.16 17.91 -2.73
CA CYS A 142 8.91 17.10 -1.76
C CYS A 142 8.88 17.73 -0.36
N ALA A 143 9.01 19.06 -0.27
CA ALA A 143 8.91 19.76 1.00
C ALA A 143 7.50 19.67 1.61
N GLU A 144 6.46 19.79 0.79
CA GLU A 144 5.06 19.60 1.18
C GLU A 144 4.81 18.19 1.71
N LEU A 145 5.29 17.16 1.00
CA LEU A 145 5.17 15.77 1.43
C LEU A 145 5.78 15.52 2.82
N LEU A 146 6.98 16.06 3.09
CA LEU A 146 7.58 15.92 4.43
C LEU A 146 6.76 16.61 5.51
N LYS A 147 6.18 17.79 5.22
CA LYS A 147 5.30 18.49 6.18
C LYS A 147 4.06 17.66 6.50
N ILE A 148 3.43 17.04 5.49
CA ILE A 148 2.24 16.21 5.63
C ILE A 148 2.49 15.02 6.58
N VAL A 149 3.69 14.45 6.54
CA VAL A 149 4.09 13.34 7.42
C VAL A 149 4.83 13.81 8.69
N HIS A 150 4.69 15.08 9.06
CA HIS A 150 5.31 15.69 10.26
C HIS A 150 6.83 15.48 10.34
N VAL A 151 7.51 15.58 9.20
CA VAL A 151 8.98 15.60 9.10
C VAL A 151 9.40 17.00 8.65
N ASP A 152 10.42 17.57 9.31
CA ASP A 152 10.96 18.87 8.94
C ASP A 152 11.48 18.84 7.49
N PRO A 153 11.00 19.75 6.60
CA PRO A 153 11.47 19.84 5.21
C PRO A 153 12.99 20.01 5.05
N ASN A 154 13.69 20.56 6.04
CA ASN A 154 15.15 20.63 6.03
C ASN A 154 15.81 19.25 5.93
N ARG A 155 15.09 18.17 6.31
CA ARG A 155 15.55 16.78 6.18
C ARG A 155 15.62 16.30 4.72
N LEU A 156 15.13 17.05 3.74
CA LEU A 156 15.39 16.76 2.32
C LEU A 156 16.88 16.72 2.00
N ALA A 157 17.70 17.50 2.70
CA ALA A 157 19.15 17.54 2.54
C ALA A 157 19.87 16.39 3.26
N ALA A 158 19.19 15.67 4.16
CA ALA A 158 19.76 14.61 4.99
C ALA A 158 19.84 13.27 4.24
N TYR A 159 20.70 12.40 4.72
CA TYR A 159 20.78 10.99 4.33
C TYR A 159 19.91 10.12 5.27
N PRO A 160 19.48 8.92 4.85
CA PRO A 160 18.63 8.05 5.68
C PRO A 160 19.22 7.74 7.06
N PHE A 161 20.54 7.60 7.19
CA PHE A 161 21.19 7.29 8.47
C PHE A 161 21.16 8.46 9.48
N GLU A 162 20.86 9.69 9.01
CA GLU A 162 20.69 10.87 9.86
C GLU A 162 19.26 11.01 10.41
N LEU A 163 18.34 10.09 10.03
CA LEU A 163 16.95 10.06 10.46
C LEU A 163 16.73 8.93 11.47
N SER A 164 15.86 9.17 12.46
CA SER A 164 15.35 8.11 13.34
C SER A 164 14.53 7.06 12.54
N GLY A 165 14.28 5.89 13.14
CA GLY A 165 13.44 4.85 12.53
C GLY A 165 12.05 5.37 12.15
N GLY A 166 11.38 6.05 13.09
CA GLY A 166 10.08 6.66 12.84
C GLY A 166 10.10 7.73 11.75
N MET A 167 11.15 8.55 11.66
CA MET A 167 11.30 9.51 10.56
C MET A 167 11.48 8.83 9.22
N ARG A 168 12.29 7.77 9.14
CA ARG A 168 12.42 6.98 7.90
C ARG A 168 11.10 6.37 7.47
N GLN A 169 10.34 5.83 8.42
CA GLN A 169 9.01 5.28 8.12
C GLN A 169 8.05 6.34 7.61
N ARG A 170 8.03 7.53 8.22
CA ARG A 170 7.22 8.68 7.75
C ARG A 170 7.63 9.12 6.34
N VAL A 171 8.92 9.10 6.01
CA VAL A 171 9.41 9.36 4.64
C VAL A 171 8.90 8.31 3.65
N MET A 172 8.85 7.02 4.02
CA MET A 172 8.29 5.98 3.16
C MET A 172 6.79 6.17 2.94
N ILE A 173 6.05 6.59 3.96
CA ILE A 173 4.62 6.95 3.83
C ILE A 173 4.46 8.17 2.92
N ALA A 174 5.30 9.22 3.09
CA ALA A 174 5.32 10.38 2.20
C ALA A 174 5.56 9.98 0.75
N MET A 175 6.51 9.08 0.51
CA MET A 175 6.80 8.55 -0.82
C MET A 175 5.59 7.81 -1.42
N ALA A 176 4.89 7.00 -0.62
CA ALA A 176 3.68 6.31 -1.06
C ALA A 176 2.53 7.28 -1.41
N LEU A 177 2.48 8.44 -0.76
CA LEU A 177 1.48 9.49 -0.99
C LEU A 177 1.83 10.45 -2.14
N ALA A 178 3.03 10.37 -2.72
CA ALA A 178 3.58 11.37 -3.63
C ALA A 178 2.70 11.70 -4.86
N LEU A 179 1.96 10.73 -5.37
CA LEU A 179 1.06 10.89 -6.53
C LEU A 179 -0.43 10.83 -6.18
N ASP A 180 -0.78 11.07 -4.91
CA ASP A 180 -2.15 11.06 -4.41
C ASP A 180 -2.95 9.79 -4.83
N PRO A 181 -2.45 8.57 -4.51
CA PRO A 181 -3.10 7.32 -4.90
C PRO A 181 -4.48 7.18 -4.22
N GLN A 182 -5.39 6.47 -4.88
CA GLN A 182 -6.72 6.17 -4.32
C GLN A 182 -6.68 5.01 -3.31
N LEU A 183 -5.70 4.09 -3.43
CA LEU A 183 -5.50 2.96 -2.53
C LEU A 183 -4.04 2.88 -2.09
N ILE A 184 -3.81 2.76 -0.79
CA ILE A 184 -2.48 2.50 -0.23
C ILE A 184 -2.50 1.15 0.48
N ILE A 185 -1.58 0.27 0.11
CA ILE A 185 -1.38 -1.00 0.80
C ILE A 185 -0.21 -0.84 1.76
N MET A 186 -0.43 -1.16 3.03
CA MET A 186 0.56 -1.06 4.09
C MET A 186 0.81 -2.45 4.67
N ASP A 187 1.94 -3.05 4.32
CA ASP A 187 2.33 -4.39 4.77
C ASP A 187 3.25 -4.29 5.98
N GLU A 188 2.70 -4.51 7.18
CA GLU A 188 3.37 -4.38 8.48
C GLU A 188 4.18 -3.07 8.62
N PRO A 189 3.55 -1.89 8.42
CA PRO A 189 4.28 -0.64 8.25
C PRO A 189 4.99 -0.17 9.51
N THR A 190 4.64 -0.71 10.68
CA THR A 190 5.19 -0.27 11.97
C THR A 190 6.07 -1.31 12.65
N THR A 191 6.29 -2.46 12.01
CA THR A 191 7.19 -3.51 12.52
C THR A 191 8.61 -2.95 12.72
N ALA A 192 9.23 -3.26 13.84
CA ALA A 192 10.54 -2.77 14.28
C ALA A 192 10.58 -1.31 14.81
N LEU A 193 9.43 -0.72 15.12
CA LEU A 193 9.32 0.55 15.86
C LEU A 193 8.85 0.28 17.29
N ASP A 194 9.20 1.19 18.21
CA ASP A 194 8.64 1.16 19.56
C ASP A 194 7.15 1.52 19.57
N VAL A 195 6.44 1.10 20.61
CA VAL A 195 4.97 1.20 20.71
C VAL A 195 4.47 2.64 20.62
N VAL A 196 5.24 3.61 21.13
CA VAL A 196 4.84 5.02 21.10
C VAL A 196 4.88 5.55 19.67
N VAL A 197 6.00 5.32 18.98
CA VAL A 197 6.17 5.72 17.57
C VAL A 197 5.18 5.00 16.66
N GLN A 198 4.87 3.72 16.93
CA GLN A 198 3.83 3.00 16.20
C GLN A 198 2.48 3.72 16.27
N ARG A 199 2.02 4.05 17.48
CA ARG A 199 0.74 4.76 17.69
C ARG A 199 0.71 6.10 17.00
N GLU A 200 1.79 6.89 17.08
CA GLU A 200 1.88 8.17 16.38
C GLU A 200 1.75 8.03 14.85
N ILE A 201 2.41 7.03 14.26
CA ILE A 201 2.34 6.78 12.81
C ILE A 201 0.95 6.33 12.41
N ILE A 202 0.31 5.46 13.18
CA ILE A 202 -1.05 4.97 12.90
C ILE A 202 -2.06 6.11 12.99
N GLN A 203 -1.99 6.92 14.05
CA GLN A 203 -2.84 8.10 14.17
C GLN A 203 -2.66 9.03 12.97
N GLN A 204 -1.43 9.28 12.55
CA GLN A 204 -1.13 10.10 11.39
C GLN A 204 -1.72 9.51 10.10
N ILE A 205 -1.63 8.19 9.88
CA ILE A 205 -2.24 7.54 8.71
C ILE A 205 -3.75 7.75 8.70
N THR A 206 -4.41 7.57 9.85
CA THR A 206 -5.86 7.78 10.00
C THR A 206 -6.25 9.23 9.73
N GLU A 207 -5.50 10.20 10.26
CA GLU A 207 -5.72 11.63 10.00
C GLU A 207 -5.54 11.98 8.52
N LEU A 208 -4.48 11.47 7.89
CA LEU A 208 -4.23 11.70 6.46
C LEU A 208 -5.31 11.08 5.57
N ARG A 209 -5.77 9.87 5.91
CA ARG A 209 -6.89 9.22 5.21
C ARG A 209 -8.16 10.07 5.32
N ASN A 210 -8.50 10.57 6.49
CA ASN A 210 -9.67 11.42 6.71
C ASN A 210 -9.59 12.75 5.93
N GLN A 211 -8.40 13.31 5.80
CA GLN A 211 -8.19 14.58 5.08
C GLN A 211 -8.15 14.41 3.55
N ARG A 212 -7.61 13.29 3.05
CA ARG A 212 -7.33 13.09 1.62
C ARG A 212 -8.26 12.08 0.95
N GLY A 213 -9.00 11.26 1.72
CA GLY A 213 -10.02 10.35 1.22
C GLY A 213 -9.49 9.11 0.50
N PHE A 214 -8.21 8.76 0.62
CA PHE A 214 -7.70 7.51 0.07
C PHE A 214 -8.16 6.31 0.91
N SER A 215 -8.17 5.14 0.30
CA SER A 215 -8.46 3.87 0.98
C SER A 215 -7.17 3.17 1.39
N VAL A 216 -7.24 2.31 2.40
CA VAL A 216 -6.07 1.59 2.91
C VAL A 216 -6.37 0.10 3.05
N ILE A 217 -5.45 -0.75 2.62
CA ILE A 217 -5.35 -2.14 3.11
C ILE A 217 -4.22 -2.16 4.13
N PHE A 218 -4.57 -2.38 5.39
CA PHE A 218 -3.62 -2.38 6.48
C PHE A 218 -3.37 -3.82 6.95
N ILE A 219 -2.17 -4.31 6.74
CA ILE A 219 -1.76 -5.69 7.07
C ILE A 219 -0.92 -5.66 8.34
N THR A 220 -1.36 -6.41 9.35
CA THR A 220 -0.58 -6.65 10.57
C THR A 220 -1.03 -7.95 11.24
N HIS A 221 -0.21 -8.45 12.14
CA HIS A 221 -0.56 -9.55 13.05
C HIS A 221 -1.09 -9.04 14.40
N ASP A 222 -1.09 -7.72 14.63
CA ASP A 222 -1.61 -7.08 15.85
C ASP A 222 -3.11 -6.79 15.69
N LEU A 223 -3.95 -7.75 16.11
CA LEU A 223 -5.41 -7.64 16.02
C LEU A 223 -5.98 -6.49 16.88
N PRO A 224 -5.55 -6.26 18.14
CA PRO A 224 -5.96 -5.09 18.90
C PRO A 224 -5.76 -3.77 18.16
N MET A 225 -4.61 -3.60 17.50
CA MET A 225 -4.33 -2.43 16.67
C MET A 225 -5.32 -2.31 15.50
N LEU A 226 -5.61 -3.41 14.80
CA LEU A 226 -6.58 -3.38 13.70
C LEU A 226 -7.97 -2.96 14.16
N LEU A 227 -8.45 -3.49 15.28
CA LEU A 227 -9.75 -3.12 15.83
C LEU A 227 -9.87 -1.63 16.17
N GLU A 228 -8.75 -0.96 16.47
CA GLU A 228 -8.73 0.47 16.79
C GLU A 228 -8.84 1.37 15.54
N ILE A 229 -8.29 0.94 14.40
CA ILE A 229 -8.08 1.83 13.24
C ILE A 229 -8.86 1.48 11.99
N THR A 230 -9.41 0.27 11.90
CA THR A 230 -10.04 -0.22 10.67
C THR A 230 -11.56 -0.07 10.71
N ASP A 231 -12.16 0.12 9.54
CA ASP A 231 -13.61 0.10 9.37
C ASP A 231 -14.14 -1.35 9.25
N ARG A 232 -13.35 -2.22 8.59
CA ARG A 232 -13.62 -3.66 8.43
C ARG A 232 -12.33 -4.46 8.54
N ILE A 233 -12.46 -5.73 8.94
CA ILE A 233 -11.34 -6.67 9.05
C ILE A 233 -11.66 -7.93 8.24
N ALA A 234 -10.67 -8.37 7.46
CA ALA A 234 -10.62 -9.70 6.86
C ALA A 234 -9.58 -10.55 7.59
N VAL A 235 -9.94 -11.77 7.95
CA VAL A 235 -9.03 -12.72 8.60
C VAL A 235 -8.61 -13.78 7.60
N MET A 236 -7.30 -13.96 7.46
CA MET A 236 -6.72 -14.92 6.52
C MET A 236 -6.04 -16.07 7.26
N LYS A 237 -6.32 -17.31 6.85
CA LYS A 237 -5.73 -18.54 7.38
C LYS A 237 -5.42 -19.51 6.25
N ASN A 238 -4.19 -20.02 6.18
CA ASN A 238 -3.75 -21.00 5.19
C ASN A 238 -4.12 -20.63 3.73
N GLY A 239 -3.94 -19.39 3.35
CA GLY A 239 -4.23 -18.90 2.00
C GLY A 239 -5.70 -18.53 1.74
N VAL A 240 -6.61 -18.75 2.68
CA VAL A 240 -8.05 -18.51 2.54
C VAL A 240 -8.48 -17.35 3.43
N ILE A 241 -9.34 -16.46 2.93
CA ILE A 241 -10.05 -15.48 3.77
C ILE A 241 -11.21 -16.22 4.43
N VAL A 242 -11.12 -16.43 5.75
CA VAL A 242 -12.07 -17.24 6.52
C VAL A 242 -13.19 -16.42 7.14
N GLU A 243 -12.98 -15.12 7.31
CA GLU A 243 -13.95 -14.20 7.90
C GLU A 243 -13.74 -12.79 7.39
N GLN A 244 -14.83 -12.05 7.21
CA GLN A 244 -14.83 -10.61 6.93
C GLN A 244 -15.99 -9.97 7.68
N ASN A 245 -15.71 -8.93 8.47
CA ASN A 245 -16.75 -8.23 9.22
C ASN A 245 -16.36 -6.77 9.48
N THR A 246 -17.30 -5.96 10.00
CA THR A 246 -16.99 -4.65 10.58
C THR A 246 -16.09 -4.82 11.81
N SER A 247 -15.29 -3.80 12.13
CA SER A 247 -14.42 -3.81 13.31
C SER A 247 -15.18 -3.58 14.63
N GLU A 248 -16.47 -3.21 14.55
CA GLU A 248 -17.39 -3.04 15.69
C GLU A 248 -18.09 -4.35 16.08
#